data_088a7256991131d0c8f46d18d26c3878
#
_entry.id   088a7256991131d0c8f46d18d26c3878
#
_cell.length_a   1.000
_cell.length_b   1.000
_cell.length_c   1.000
_cell.angle_alpha   90.00
_cell.angle_beta   90.00
_cell.angle_gamma   90.00
#
_symmetry.space_group_name_H-M   'P 1'
#
loop_
_entity.id
_entity.type
_entity.pdbx_description
1 polymer ?
#
loop_
_entity_poly.entity_id
_entity_poly.type
_entity_poly.pdbx_seq_one_letter_code
_entity_poly.pdbx_strand_id
1 'polypeptide(L)'
;GVYEIIQGEPYPLNQENCVGCRICLEMCPNRAIEVNAIPQDAREAWGFPDVVEIVRKAQSASYKIRSTGALRKIPDFDDLVVIPAQVSRPPIDKYREPCGTDVVLGDRYAENPLKLDTPVMIGAMSFGALSKEAKMALAIGSSLAGTVTNTGEGGMLPEERELADKLIAQYASGRFGVSADYLKQGDAVEIKIGQGAKSGMGGEKVTAEVSRIRKIPVGSDALSPARHMDIVGPEDLSMKISQLREITDWKVPIIVKFASGKVASDVKIAAKGGADIIV
;
A
#
# COMPACT_ATOMS: atom_id res chain seq x y z
N GLY A 1 -18.50 -3.32 14.15
CA GLY A 1 -17.69 -4.47 14.46
C GLY A 1 -18.45 -5.55 15.22
N VAL A 2 -17.78 -6.65 15.53
CA VAL A 2 -18.33 -7.76 16.32
C VAL A 2 -18.40 -7.41 17.80
N TYR A 3 -17.44 -6.62 18.27
CA TYR A 3 -17.29 -6.27 19.68
C TYR A 3 -17.82 -4.87 19.98
N GLU A 4 -18.48 -4.73 21.12
CA GLU A 4 -18.80 -3.44 21.76
C GLU A 4 -18.05 -3.33 23.08
N ILE A 5 -17.62 -2.14 23.43
CA ILE A 5 -16.94 -1.86 24.70
C ILE A 5 -17.99 -1.49 25.74
N ILE A 6 -18.16 -2.31 26.77
CA ILE A 6 -19.05 -2.05 27.90
C ILE A 6 -18.20 -1.97 29.16
N GLN A 7 -18.23 -0.83 29.84
CA GLN A 7 -17.41 -0.59 31.04
C GLN A 7 -15.92 -0.83 30.86
N GLY A 8 -15.40 -0.62 29.64
CA GLY A 8 -13.99 -0.83 29.32
C GLY A 8 -13.64 -2.24 28.84
N GLU A 9 -14.59 -3.17 28.85
CA GLU A 9 -14.38 -4.57 28.42
C GLU A 9 -15.06 -4.85 27.07
N PRO A 10 -14.41 -5.64 26.18
CA PRO A 10 -14.97 -5.99 24.87
C PRO A 10 -15.96 -7.16 24.97
N TYR A 11 -17.20 -6.96 24.55
CA TYR A 11 -18.24 -7.99 24.47
C TYR A 11 -18.61 -8.29 23.01
N PRO A 12 -18.66 -9.57 22.57
CA PRO A 12 -19.00 -9.96 21.21
C PRO A 12 -20.51 -9.94 20.97
N LEU A 13 -21.14 -8.77 21.06
CA LEU A 13 -22.60 -8.63 20.98
C LEU A 13 -23.15 -8.76 19.55
N ASN A 14 -22.34 -8.44 18.54
CA ASN A 14 -22.75 -8.44 17.12
C ASN A 14 -22.07 -9.60 16.39
N GLN A 15 -22.28 -10.83 16.84
CA GLN A 15 -21.61 -12.01 16.30
C GLN A 15 -21.97 -12.26 14.83
N GLU A 16 -23.13 -11.81 14.38
CA GLU A 16 -23.58 -11.86 12.99
C GLU A 16 -22.70 -11.04 12.05
N ASN A 17 -21.94 -10.09 12.59
CA ASN A 17 -20.95 -9.32 11.84
C ASN A 17 -19.58 -10.00 11.74
N CYS A 18 -19.42 -11.17 12.34
CA CYS A 18 -18.17 -11.93 12.28
C CYS A 18 -17.93 -12.44 10.85
N VAL A 19 -16.74 -12.14 10.32
CA VAL A 19 -16.31 -12.59 8.98
C VAL A 19 -15.25 -13.69 9.06
N GLY A 20 -15.00 -14.25 10.24
CA GLY A 20 -14.05 -15.34 10.43
C GLY A 20 -12.58 -14.97 10.17
N CYS A 21 -12.21 -13.69 10.16
CA CYS A 21 -10.84 -13.24 9.85
C CYS A 21 -9.79 -13.61 10.91
N ARG A 22 -10.22 -14.11 12.08
CA ARG A 22 -9.39 -14.57 13.21
C ARG A 22 -8.47 -13.51 13.84
N ILE A 23 -8.50 -12.26 13.40
CA ILE A 23 -7.66 -11.18 13.98
C ILE A 23 -7.87 -11.08 15.50
N CYS A 24 -9.11 -11.24 15.98
CA CYS A 24 -9.41 -11.21 17.41
C CYS A 24 -8.70 -12.32 18.20
N LEU A 25 -8.45 -13.49 17.60
CA LEU A 25 -7.70 -14.58 18.23
C LEU A 25 -6.23 -14.18 18.43
N GLU A 26 -5.63 -13.61 17.40
CA GLU A 26 -4.22 -13.17 17.43
C GLU A 26 -4.00 -11.98 18.36
N MET A 27 -4.99 -11.07 18.42
CA MET A 27 -4.91 -9.87 19.25
C MET A 27 -5.27 -10.09 20.71
N CYS A 28 -5.86 -11.22 21.09
CA CYS A 28 -6.28 -11.49 22.46
C CYS A 28 -5.10 -11.96 23.32
N PRO A 29 -4.59 -11.15 24.28
CA PRO A 29 -3.44 -11.53 25.09
C PRO A 29 -3.73 -12.72 26.00
N ASN A 30 -5.00 -12.91 26.37
CA ASN A 30 -5.45 -13.97 27.26
C ASN A 30 -5.91 -15.25 26.53
N ARG A 31 -5.87 -15.23 25.17
CA ARG A 31 -6.41 -16.32 24.32
C ARG A 31 -7.85 -16.75 24.73
N ALA A 32 -8.65 -15.78 25.20
CA ALA A 32 -10.00 -16.00 25.70
C ALA A 32 -11.08 -16.01 24.60
N ILE A 33 -10.69 -15.83 23.34
CA ILE A 33 -11.61 -15.78 22.22
C ILE A 33 -11.54 -17.11 21.49
N GLU A 34 -12.71 -17.70 21.28
CA GLU A 34 -12.87 -18.87 20.43
C GLU A 34 -13.77 -18.48 19.24
N VAL A 35 -13.28 -18.66 18.04
CA VAL A 35 -14.09 -18.52 16.83
C VAL A 35 -14.51 -19.92 16.44
N ASN A 36 -15.68 -20.32 16.92
CA ASN A 36 -16.26 -21.62 16.61
C ASN A 36 -16.54 -21.75 15.13
N ALA A 37 -16.13 -22.88 14.62
CA ALA A 37 -16.07 -23.15 13.21
C ALA A 37 -17.44 -23.09 12.55
N ILE A 38 -17.45 -22.43 11.54
CA ILE A 38 -18.03 -22.63 10.22
C ILE A 38 -18.40 -24.11 10.00
N PRO A 39 -19.60 -24.38 9.58
CA PRO A 39 -19.95 -25.72 9.12
C PRO A 39 -18.91 -26.22 8.13
N GLN A 40 -18.33 -27.39 8.41
CA GLN A 40 -17.33 -28.05 7.56
C GLN A 40 -17.86 -28.43 6.16
N ASP A 41 -19.14 -28.15 5.91
CA ASP A 41 -19.84 -28.44 4.66
C ASP A 41 -19.69 -27.38 3.57
N ALA A 42 -18.96 -26.27 3.83
CA ALA A 42 -18.58 -25.36 2.77
C ALA A 42 -17.57 -26.08 1.87
N ARG A 43 -18.03 -26.50 0.70
CA ARG A 43 -17.18 -27.12 -0.33
C ARG A 43 -15.92 -26.31 -0.48
N GLU A 44 -14.77 -26.97 -0.58
CA GLU A 44 -13.43 -26.36 -0.67
C GLU A 44 -13.28 -25.22 -1.70
N ALA A 45 -14.20 -25.14 -2.69
CA ALA A 45 -14.20 -24.10 -3.71
C ALA A 45 -14.57 -22.69 -3.19
N TRP A 46 -15.27 -22.59 -2.06
CA TRP A 46 -15.74 -21.31 -1.50
C TRP A 46 -15.24 -21.18 -0.07
N GLY A 47 -14.40 -20.20 0.17
CA GLY A 47 -14.02 -19.84 1.54
C GLY A 47 -15.21 -19.32 2.34
N PHE A 48 -15.18 -19.49 3.66
CA PHE A 48 -16.25 -18.98 4.53
C PHE A 48 -16.54 -17.49 4.36
N PRO A 49 -15.53 -16.59 4.22
CA PRO A 49 -15.80 -15.20 3.95
C PRO A 49 -16.61 -14.98 2.67
N ASP A 50 -16.38 -15.80 1.65
CA ASP A 50 -17.10 -15.72 0.38
C ASP A 50 -18.55 -16.15 0.54
N VAL A 51 -18.80 -17.23 1.28
CA VAL A 51 -20.15 -17.71 1.58
C VAL A 51 -20.94 -16.67 2.37
N VAL A 52 -20.34 -16.08 3.41
CA VAL A 52 -20.96 -15.01 4.20
C VAL A 52 -21.29 -13.78 3.33
N GLU A 53 -20.40 -13.39 2.43
CA GLU A 53 -20.66 -12.27 1.53
C GLU A 53 -21.78 -12.60 0.53
N ILE A 54 -21.83 -13.80 -0.01
CA ILE A 54 -22.89 -14.25 -0.92
C ILE A 54 -24.24 -14.20 -0.20
N VAL A 55 -24.32 -14.77 1.01
CA VAL A 55 -25.55 -14.78 1.81
C VAL A 55 -26.01 -13.37 2.15
N ARG A 56 -25.08 -12.49 2.61
CA ARG A 56 -25.39 -11.10 2.92
C ARG A 56 -25.93 -10.35 1.70
N LYS A 57 -25.25 -10.48 0.56
CA LYS A 57 -25.69 -9.84 -0.71
C LYS A 57 -27.05 -10.35 -1.15
N ALA A 58 -27.31 -11.66 -1.01
CA ALA A 58 -28.60 -12.25 -1.34
C ALA A 58 -29.73 -11.75 -0.43
N GLN A 59 -29.46 -11.53 0.86
CA GLN A 59 -30.45 -11.07 1.83
C GLN A 59 -30.73 -9.57 1.76
N SER A 60 -29.69 -8.75 1.55
CA SER A 60 -29.78 -7.30 1.70
C SER A 60 -29.69 -6.53 0.38
N ALA A 61 -29.39 -7.20 -0.75
CA ALA A 61 -29.07 -6.57 -2.05
C ALA A 61 -27.97 -5.49 -1.94
N SER A 62 -27.15 -5.54 -0.89
CA SER A 62 -26.08 -4.58 -0.62
C SER A 62 -24.74 -5.28 -0.42
N TYR A 63 -23.67 -4.53 -0.56
CA TYR A 63 -22.32 -5.01 -0.27
C TYR A 63 -21.55 -3.94 0.51
N LYS A 64 -20.55 -4.39 1.28
CA LYS A 64 -19.62 -3.48 1.94
C LYS A 64 -18.34 -3.36 1.11
N ILE A 65 -17.86 -2.13 0.95
CA ILE A 65 -16.55 -1.87 0.38
C ILE A 65 -15.50 -2.36 1.38
N ARG A 66 -14.65 -3.28 0.95
CA ARG A 66 -13.60 -3.89 1.78
C ARG A 66 -12.28 -3.94 1.04
N SER A 67 -11.20 -3.89 1.79
CA SER A 67 -9.91 -4.38 1.30
C SER A 67 -9.94 -5.90 1.20
N THR A 68 -9.44 -6.43 0.09
CA THR A 68 -9.31 -7.87 -0.14
C THR A 68 -7.84 -8.25 -0.14
N GLY A 69 -7.50 -9.28 0.60
CA GLY A 69 -6.18 -9.91 0.61
C GLY A 69 -6.26 -11.35 0.12
N ALA A 70 -5.12 -12.01 0.01
CA ALA A 70 -5.09 -13.44 -0.26
C ALA A 70 -5.64 -14.21 0.94
N LEU A 71 -6.65 -15.06 0.71
CA LEU A 71 -7.23 -15.92 1.75
C LEU A 71 -6.53 -17.28 1.85
N ARG A 72 -5.71 -17.62 0.88
CA ARG A 72 -4.89 -18.84 0.85
C ARG A 72 -3.44 -18.51 1.17
N LYS A 73 -2.68 -19.48 1.66
CA LYS A 73 -1.23 -19.35 1.81
C LYS A 73 -0.61 -19.07 0.43
N ILE A 74 0.16 -18.01 0.37
CA ILE A 74 1.01 -17.63 -0.76
C ILE A 74 2.46 -17.69 -0.29
N PRO A 75 3.45 -17.81 -1.17
CA PRO A 75 4.85 -17.72 -0.79
C PRO A 75 5.14 -16.45 -0.01
N ASP A 76 5.87 -16.57 1.08
CA ASP A 76 6.30 -15.47 1.94
C ASP A 76 7.81 -15.60 2.28
N PHE A 77 8.32 -14.71 3.12
CA PHE A 77 9.74 -14.72 3.47
C PHE A 77 10.16 -15.96 4.25
N ASP A 78 9.24 -16.67 4.91
CA ASP A 78 9.54 -17.92 5.63
C ASP A 78 9.80 -19.08 4.66
N ASP A 79 9.36 -18.96 3.41
CA ASP A 79 9.67 -19.92 2.34
C ASP A 79 11.05 -19.70 1.72
N LEU A 80 11.79 -18.65 2.13
CA LEU A 80 13.13 -18.32 1.64
C LEU A 80 14.21 -18.75 2.64
N VAL A 81 15.28 -19.33 2.11
CA VAL A 81 16.45 -19.73 2.91
C VAL A 81 17.63 -18.86 2.52
N VAL A 82 18.27 -18.24 3.51
CA VAL A 82 19.53 -17.52 3.31
C VAL A 82 20.66 -18.53 3.16
N ILE A 83 21.34 -18.51 2.01
CA ILE A 83 22.54 -19.33 1.78
C ILE A 83 23.73 -18.57 2.37
N PRO A 84 24.36 -19.08 3.45
CA PRO A 84 25.48 -18.39 4.08
C PRO A 84 26.71 -18.41 3.19
N ALA A 85 27.51 -17.36 3.28
CA ALA A 85 28.83 -17.32 2.69
C ALA A 85 29.76 -18.28 3.46
N GLN A 86 30.59 -19.01 2.75
CA GLN A 86 31.49 -20.06 3.28
C GLN A 86 32.87 -19.97 2.60
N VAL A 87 33.38 -21.07 2.06
CA VAL A 87 34.74 -21.15 1.50
C VAL A 87 34.86 -20.49 0.13
N SER A 88 33.90 -20.78 -0.78
CA SER A 88 33.94 -20.23 -2.14
C SER A 88 33.64 -18.73 -2.19
N ARG A 89 32.93 -18.24 -1.20
CA ARG A 89 32.65 -16.81 -0.97
C ARG A 89 32.79 -16.56 0.54
N PRO A 90 33.95 -16.07 1.00
CA PRO A 90 34.19 -15.80 2.41
C PRO A 90 33.16 -14.81 2.97
N PRO A 91 32.68 -15.02 4.19
CA PRO A 91 31.81 -14.06 4.85
C PRO A 91 32.54 -12.76 5.19
N ILE A 92 31.81 -11.65 5.16
CA ILE A 92 32.33 -10.35 5.62
C ILE A 92 32.55 -10.44 7.15
N ASP A 93 33.74 -10.04 7.61
CA ASP A 93 34.00 -9.85 9.04
C ASP A 93 33.47 -8.47 9.48
N LYS A 94 32.25 -8.46 10.02
CA LYS A 94 31.55 -7.23 10.46
C LYS A 94 32.33 -6.38 11.48
N TYR A 95 33.37 -6.93 12.11
CA TYR A 95 34.23 -6.21 13.06
C TYR A 95 35.39 -5.47 12.39
N ARG A 96 35.71 -5.83 11.14
CA ARG A 96 36.87 -5.31 10.40
C ARG A 96 36.49 -4.68 9.07
N GLU A 97 35.34 -5.07 8.53
CA GLU A 97 34.88 -4.67 7.20
C GLU A 97 33.50 -4.03 7.28
N PRO A 98 33.28 -2.87 6.66
CA PRO A 98 31.95 -2.26 6.58
C PRO A 98 31.02 -3.14 5.71
N CYS A 99 29.81 -3.34 6.16
CA CYS A 99 28.73 -3.92 5.35
C CYS A 99 27.90 -2.76 4.77
N GLY A 100 28.09 -2.45 3.50
CA GLY A 100 27.28 -1.45 2.81
C GLY A 100 25.83 -1.93 2.65
N THR A 101 24.90 -1.13 3.12
CA THR A 101 23.45 -1.36 2.96
C THR A 101 22.75 -0.27 2.17
N ASP A 102 23.50 0.76 1.81
CA ASP A 102 23.02 1.91 1.05
C ASP A 102 22.62 1.52 -0.38
N VAL A 103 21.57 2.18 -0.87
CA VAL A 103 21.03 1.97 -2.22
C VAL A 103 20.71 3.31 -2.85
N VAL A 104 21.08 3.47 -4.11
CA VAL A 104 20.69 4.61 -4.94
C VAL A 104 19.70 4.14 -5.99
N LEU A 105 18.52 4.75 -6.02
CA LEU A 105 17.44 4.41 -6.92
C LEU A 105 17.08 5.60 -7.82
N GLY A 106 16.99 5.35 -9.14
CA GLY A 106 16.54 6.36 -10.10
C GLY A 106 17.61 7.30 -10.61
N ASP A 107 18.88 6.91 -10.51
CA ASP A 107 20.04 7.71 -10.95
C ASP A 107 20.19 7.81 -12.48
N ARG A 108 19.38 7.08 -13.24
CA ARG A 108 19.47 7.06 -14.71
C ARG A 108 18.91 8.33 -15.36
N TYR A 109 17.82 8.86 -14.81
CA TYR A 109 17.10 9.96 -15.43
C TYR A 109 16.84 11.14 -14.49
N ALA A 110 16.83 10.92 -13.18
CA ALA A 110 16.52 11.94 -12.20
C ALA A 110 17.79 12.69 -11.76
N GLU A 111 17.69 14.00 -11.66
CA GLU A 111 18.75 14.85 -11.11
C GLU A 111 19.03 14.51 -9.64
N ASN A 112 17.97 14.25 -8.87
CA ASN A 112 18.02 13.91 -7.45
C ASN A 112 17.50 12.48 -7.22
N PRO A 113 18.33 11.44 -7.40
CA PRO A 113 17.92 10.07 -7.15
C PRO A 113 17.64 9.82 -5.66
N LEU A 114 16.81 8.82 -5.36
CA LEU A 114 16.57 8.38 -3.98
C LEU A 114 17.82 7.67 -3.44
N LYS A 115 18.45 8.25 -2.42
CA LYS A 115 19.57 7.65 -1.69
C LYS A 115 19.04 7.11 -0.37
N LEU A 116 19.11 5.82 -0.16
CA LEU A 116 18.61 5.12 1.00
C LEU A 116 19.76 4.45 1.75
N ASP A 117 19.74 4.49 3.08
CA ASP A 117 20.74 3.85 3.93
C ASP A 117 20.48 2.34 4.10
N THR A 118 19.29 1.90 3.71
CA THR A 118 18.84 0.51 3.78
C THR A 118 17.98 0.14 2.56
N PRO A 119 18.05 -1.10 2.05
CA PRO A 119 17.22 -1.55 0.92
C PRO A 119 15.76 -1.85 1.30
N VAL A 120 15.29 -1.36 2.44
CA VAL A 120 13.93 -1.54 2.93
C VAL A 120 13.17 -0.22 2.83
N MET A 121 12.00 -0.24 2.17
CA MET A 121 11.16 0.94 1.97
C MET A 121 9.78 0.71 2.60
N ILE A 122 9.13 1.79 3.05
CA ILE A 122 7.76 1.71 3.56
C ILE A 122 6.78 1.75 2.36
N GLY A 123 5.94 0.71 2.28
CA GLY A 123 4.93 0.60 1.23
C GLY A 123 3.85 1.68 1.30
N ALA A 124 3.22 1.96 0.16
CA ALA A 124 2.20 2.98 0.03
C ALA A 124 0.95 2.66 0.87
N MET A 125 0.61 3.54 1.80
CA MET A 125 -0.58 3.47 2.65
C MET A 125 -1.22 4.85 2.76
N SER A 126 -2.47 4.98 2.33
CA SER A 126 -3.14 6.29 2.21
C SER A 126 -3.66 6.81 3.55
N PHE A 127 -3.72 8.15 3.68
CA PHE A 127 -4.49 8.78 4.74
C PHE A 127 -5.98 8.46 4.59
N GLY A 128 -6.58 7.98 5.67
CA GLY A 128 -7.94 7.43 5.71
C GLY A 128 -7.97 5.90 5.67
N ALA A 129 -6.95 5.23 5.11
CA ALA A 129 -6.65 3.84 5.42
C ALA A 129 -5.87 3.75 6.74
N LEU A 130 -4.91 4.65 6.91
CA LEU A 130 -4.21 4.88 8.18
C LEU A 130 -4.71 6.20 8.82
N SER A 131 -4.59 6.31 10.13
CA SER A 131 -4.80 7.56 10.85
C SER A 131 -3.66 8.55 10.57
N LYS A 132 -3.87 9.82 10.94
CA LYS A 132 -2.85 10.86 10.82
C LYS A 132 -1.61 10.53 11.67
N GLU A 133 -1.82 10.08 12.90
CA GLU A 133 -0.75 9.70 13.83
C GLU A 133 0.10 8.55 13.28
N ALA A 134 -0.54 7.55 12.67
CA ALA A 134 0.17 6.44 12.03
C ALA A 134 1.00 6.91 10.82
N LYS A 135 0.46 7.81 10.00
CA LYS A 135 1.21 8.42 8.88
C LYS A 135 2.42 9.22 9.38
N MET A 136 2.24 10.02 10.43
CA MET A 136 3.34 10.78 11.04
C MET A 136 4.41 9.86 11.66
N ALA A 137 4.00 8.80 12.34
CA ALA A 137 4.92 7.81 12.90
C ALA A 137 5.76 7.11 11.82
N LEU A 138 5.15 6.76 10.67
CA LEU A 138 5.87 6.21 9.54
C LEU A 138 6.84 7.21 8.90
N ALA A 139 6.47 8.49 8.81
CA ALA A 139 7.34 9.55 8.32
C ALA A 139 8.57 9.72 9.21
N ILE A 140 8.39 9.80 10.52
CA ILE A 140 9.49 9.88 11.49
C ILE A 140 10.35 8.61 11.43
N GLY A 141 9.73 7.43 11.46
CA GLY A 141 10.44 6.16 11.44
C GLY A 141 11.26 5.94 10.18
N SER A 142 10.75 6.33 9.01
CA SER A 142 11.50 6.26 7.75
C SER A 142 12.70 7.20 7.74
N SER A 143 12.53 8.41 8.26
CA SER A 143 13.62 9.41 8.37
C SER A 143 14.73 8.91 9.30
N LEU A 144 14.37 8.40 10.49
CA LEU A 144 15.33 7.82 11.43
C LEU A 144 16.08 6.61 10.88
N ALA A 145 15.45 5.84 10.01
CA ALA A 145 16.06 4.66 9.36
C ALA A 145 16.79 4.99 8.05
N GLY A 146 16.87 6.27 7.66
CA GLY A 146 17.50 6.69 6.40
C GLY A 146 16.80 6.15 5.14
N THR A 147 15.52 5.82 5.24
CA THR A 147 14.72 5.27 4.13
C THR A 147 13.60 6.22 3.69
N VAL A 148 12.65 5.71 2.92
CA VAL A 148 11.57 6.49 2.32
C VAL A 148 10.20 5.93 2.69
N THR A 149 9.22 6.82 2.90
CA THR A 149 7.80 6.48 3.01
C THR A 149 7.00 6.96 1.80
N ASN A 150 5.71 6.64 1.74
CA ASN A 150 4.86 6.90 0.57
C ASN A 150 3.49 7.43 1.02
N THR A 151 2.98 8.45 0.32
CA THR A 151 1.68 9.06 0.63
C THR A 151 0.51 8.08 0.48
N GLY A 152 0.65 7.07 -0.39
CA GLY A 152 -0.50 6.32 -0.88
C GLY A 152 -1.44 7.18 -1.72
N GLU A 153 -2.59 6.62 -2.13
CA GLU A 153 -3.52 7.28 -3.06
C GLU A 153 -4.44 8.34 -2.45
N GLY A 154 -4.16 8.81 -1.25
CA GLY A 154 -5.03 9.69 -0.48
C GLY A 154 -4.66 11.17 -0.46
N GLY A 155 -3.70 11.60 -1.26
CA GLY A 155 -3.08 12.92 -1.12
C GLY A 155 -1.99 12.91 -0.04
N MET A 156 -1.45 14.08 0.27
CA MET A 156 -0.33 14.27 1.20
C MET A 156 -0.78 15.12 2.39
N LEU A 157 -0.54 14.63 3.59
CA LEU A 157 -0.69 15.41 4.80
C LEU A 157 0.48 16.42 4.91
N PRO A 158 0.23 17.68 5.22
CA PRO A 158 1.32 18.65 5.43
C PRO A 158 2.33 18.17 6.49
N GLU A 159 1.82 17.61 7.59
CA GLU A 159 2.63 17.10 8.69
C GLU A 159 3.45 15.86 8.29
N GLU A 160 2.91 15.02 7.43
CA GLU A 160 3.65 13.88 6.86
C GLU A 160 4.84 14.37 6.02
N ARG A 161 4.63 15.41 5.18
CA ARG A 161 5.71 15.99 4.38
C ARG A 161 6.78 16.63 5.26
N GLU A 162 6.36 17.35 6.30
CA GLU A 162 7.27 18.05 7.21
C GLU A 162 8.17 17.08 7.98
N LEU A 163 7.64 15.93 8.38
CA LEU A 163 8.32 14.92 9.19
C LEU A 163 9.12 13.88 8.38
N ALA A 164 8.87 13.77 7.08
CA ALA A 164 9.57 12.83 6.22
C ALA A 164 10.77 13.46 5.52
N ASP A 165 11.97 12.94 5.74
CA ASP A 165 13.15 13.34 4.96
C ASP A 165 12.97 12.99 3.48
N LYS A 166 12.39 11.82 3.20
CA LYS A 166 12.09 11.35 1.85
C LYS A 166 10.66 10.82 1.78
N LEU A 167 9.88 11.33 0.84
CA LEU A 167 8.45 10.99 0.67
C LEU A 167 8.11 10.78 -0.79
N ILE A 168 7.56 9.62 -1.12
CA ILE A 168 7.06 9.32 -2.46
C ILE A 168 5.63 9.86 -2.61
N ALA A 169 5.38 10.69 -3.61
CA ALA A 169 4.06 11.15 -3.98
C ALA A 169 3.38 10.15 -4.92
N GLN A 170 2.28 9.52 -4.48
CA GLN A 170 1.60 8.53 -5.30
C GLN A 170 0.58 9.15 -6.25
N TYR A 171 0.69 8.81 -7.52
CA TYR A 171 -0.21 9.18 -8.61
C TYR A 171 -1.07 7.98 -8.98
N ALA A 172 -2.23 7.87 -8.35
CA ALA A 172 -3.15 6.75 -8.54
C ALA A 172 -4.26 7.07 -9.55
N SER A 173 -5.00 6.05 -9.97
CA SER A 173 -6.10 6.20 -10.95
C SER A 173 -7.24 7.10 -10.46
N GLY A 174 -7.47 7.19 -9.14
CA GLY A 174 -8.50 8.07 -8.54
C GLY A 174 -8.11 9.53 -8.45
N ARG A 175 -6.84 9.89 -8.63
CA ARG A 175 -6.31 11.28 -8.61
C ARG A 175 -6.64 12.06 -7.33
N PHE A 176 -6.90 11.39 -6.21
CA PHE A 176 -7.25 12.04 -4.96
C PHE A 176 -6.13 12.96 -4.46
N GLY A 177 -6.41 14.24 -4.33
CA GLY A 177 -5.46 15.25 -3.86
C GLY A 177 -4.32 15.58 -4.84
N VAL A 178 -4.29 15.00 -6.04
CA VAL A 178 -3.21 15.22 -7.01
C VAL A 178 -3.27 16.62 -7.61
N SER A 179 -2.14 17.29 -7.64
CA SER A 179 -1.88 18.56 -8.36
C SER A 179 -0.40 18.63 -8.71
N ALA A 180 -0.01 19.59 -9.55
CA ALA A 180 1.41 19.81 -9.85
C ALA A 180 2.23 20.12 -8.58
N ASP A 181 1.69 20.95 -7.68
CA ASP A 181 2.35 21.28 -6.40
C ASP A 181 2.53 20.06 -5.50
N TYR A 182 1.52 19.17 -5.46
CA TYR A 182 1.61 17.90 -4.74
C TYR A 182 2.73 17.02 -5.30
N LEU A 183 2.83 16.90 -6.62
CA LEU A 183 3.86 16.08 -7.28
C LEU A 183 5.27 16.64 -7.06
N LYS A 184 5.42 17.97 -7.10
CA LYS A 184 6.69 18.66 -6.87
C LYS A 184 7.20 18.57 -5.42
N GLN A 185 6.34 18.27 -4.48
CA GLN A 185 6.71 18.07 -3.07
C GLN A 185 7.26 16.67 -2.77
N GLY A 186 7.06 15.70 -3.68
CA GLY A 186 7.60 14.35 -3.54
C GLY A 186 9.08 14.27 -3.93
N ASP A 187 9.81 13.41 -3.23
CA ASP A 187 11.19 13.04 -3.58
C ASP A 187 11.24 11.94 -4.65
N ALA A 188 10.09 11.36 -4.97
CA ALA A 188 9.81 10.53 -6.14
C ALA A 188 8.30 10.58 -6.45
N VAL A 189 7.90 10.24 -7.67
CA VAL A 189 6.50 10.09 -8.06
C VAL A 189 6.23 8.63 -8.42
N GLU A 190 5.22 8.03 -7.78
CA GLU A 190 4.81 6.65 -8.04
C GLU A 190 3.49 6.61 -8.83
N ILE A 191 3.54 6.16 -10.08
CA ILE A 191 2.36 5.86 -10.88
C ILE A 191 1.81 4.51 -10.42
N LYS A 192 0.66 4.51 -9.71
CA LYS A 192 0.01 3.27 -9.31
C LYS A 192 -0.98 2.79 -10.37
N ILE A 193 -0.59 1.83 -11.18
CA ILE A 193 -1.48 1.11 -12.11
C ILE A 193 -2.39 0.17 -11.33
N GLY A 194 -1.82 -0.59 -10.38
CA GLY A 194 -2.54 -1.51 -9.53
C GLY A 194 -1.76 -1.91 -8.29
N GLN A 195 -2.37 -2.76 -7.47
CA GLN A 195 -1.74 -3.42 -6.32
C GLN A 195 -2.55 -4.67 -5.96
N GLY A 196 -1.99 -5.57 -5.13
CA GLY A 196 -2.62 -6.83 -4.76
C GLY A 196 -3.99 -6.67 -4.08
N ALA A 197 -4.15 -5.65 -3.24
CA ALA A 197 -5.43 -5.30 -2.64
C ALA A 197 -5.77 -3.85 -2.99
N LYS A 198 -6.78 -3.65 -3.84
CA LYS A 198 -7.30 -2.33 -4.21
C LYS A 198 -8.76 -2.25 -3.84
N SER A 199 -9.10 -1.31 -2.97
CA SER A 199 -10.48 -1.07 -2.53
C SER A 199 -10.82 0.40 -2.57
N GLY A 200 -12.10 0.71 -2.55
CA GLY A 200 -12.59 2.04 -2.27
C GLY A 200 -12.57 2.35 -0.76
N MET A 201 -12.86 3.60 -0.43
CA MET A 201 -13.15 4.04 0.94
C MET A 201 -14.62 4.48 0.98
N GLY A 202 -15.39 3.89 1.89
CA GLY A 202 -16.78 4.28 2.09
C GLY A 202 -16.91 5.69 2.63
N GLY A 203 -17.98 6.37 2.23
CA GLY A 203 -18.23 7.78 2.58
C GLY A 203 -18.24 8.04 4.09
N GLU A 204 -18.61 7.05 4.90
CA GLU A 204 -18.59 7.15 6.37
C GLU A 204 -17.19 7.42 6.95
N LYS A 205 -16.12 7.11 6.20
CA LYS A 205 -14.72 7.39 6.58
C LYS A 205 -14.21 8.72 6.00
N VAL A 206 -14.98 9.34 5.10
CA VAL A 206 -14.58 10.61 4.47
C VAL A 206 -14.99 11.77 5.36
N THR A 207 -14.22 11.98 6.42
CA THR A 207 -14.34 13.12 7.34
C THR A 207 -13.98 14.44 6.63
N ALA A 208 -14.22 15.58 7.30
CA ALA A 208 -13.82 16.89 6.77
C ALA A 208 -12.31 16.98 6.48
N GLU A 209 -11.48 16.38 7.31
CA GLU A 209 -10.03 16.35 7.11
C GLU A 209 -9.64 15.48 5.90
N VAL A 210 -10.19 14.27 5.80
CA VAL A 210 -9.99 13.38 4.64
C VAL A 210 -10.46 14.04 3.35
N SER A 211 -11.64 14.68 3.38
CA SER A 211 -12.20 15.44 2.26
C SER A 211 -11.24 16.53 1.77
N ARG A 212 -10.69 17.32 2.68
CA ARG A 212 -9.75 18.39 2.37
C ARG A 212 -8.48 17.86 1.70
N ILE A 213 -7.90 16.78 2.22
CA ILE A 213 -6.64 16.20 1.70
C ILE A 213 -6.87 15.50 0.37
N ARG A 214 -7.95 14.71 0.24
CA ARG A 214 -8.29 13.98 -1.00
C ARG A 214 -8.96 14.84 -2.07
N LYS A 215 -9.41 16.05 -1.71
CA LYS A 215 -10.19 16.95 -2.59
C LYS A 215 -11.46 16.30 -3.13
N ILE A 216 -12.21 15.62 -2.27
CA ILE A 216 -13.51 14.99 -2.56
C ILE A 216 -14.56 15.48 -1.55
N PRO A 217 -15.87 15.46 -1.86
CA PRO A 217 -16.91 15.89 -0.91
C PRO A 217 -16.93 15.02 0.35
N VAL A 218 -17.22 15.64 1.50
CA VAL A 218 -17.44 14.95 2.78
C VAL A 218 -18.57 13.93 2.62
N GLY A 219 -18.40 12.74 3.16
CA GLY A 219 -19.42 11.68 3.15
C GLY A 219 -19.59 10.98 1.80
N SER A 220 -18.85 11.35 0.76
CA SER A 220 -18.89 10.65 -0.53
C SER A 220 -17.92 9.47 -0.57
N ASP A 221 -18.32 8.40 -1.25
CA ASP A 221 -17.42 7.26 -1.48
C ASP A 221 -16.22 7.66 -2.33
N ALA A 222 -15.03 7.27 -1.89
CA ALA A 222 -13.80 7.45 -2.65
C ALA A 222 -13.46 6.16 -3.40
N LEU A 223 -13.94 6.06 -4.64
CA LEU A 223 -13.74 4.90 -5.50
C LEU A 223 -12.64 5.18 -6.52
N SER A 224 -11.60 4.34 -6.53
CA SER A 224 -10.55 4.41 -7.53
C SER A 224 -10.99 3.66 -8.80
N PRO A 225 -10.97 4.30 -9.98
CA PRO A 225 -11.19 3.61 -11.24
C PRO A 225 -10.25 2.41 -11.42
N ALA A 226 -10.70 1.38 -12.12
CA ALA A 226 -9.91 0.18 -12.37
C ALA A 226 -8.61 0.47 -13.14
N ARG A 227 -8.63 1.52 -13.98
CA ARG A 227 -7.47 2.00 -14.75
C ARG A 227 -7.39 3.52 -14.71
N HIS A 228 -6.24 4.07 -15.05
CA HIS A 228 -6.11 5.49 -15.38
C HIS A 228 -6.88 5.82 -16.64
N MET A 229 -7.56 6.95 -16.66
CA MET A 229 -8.37 7.37 -17.82
C MET A 229 -7.50 7.73 -19.03
N ASP A 230 -6.26 8.12 -18.77
CA ASP A 230 -5.26 8.61 -19.72
C ASP A 230 -4.06 7.64 -19.87
N ILE A 231 -4.19 6.40 -19.44
CA ILE A 231 -3.24 5.31 -19.70
C ILE A 231 -4.07 4.11 -20.18
N VAL A 232 -4.20 3.97 -21.48
CA VAL A 232 -4.98 2.91 -22.12
C VAL A 232 -4.07 1.84 -22.71
N GLY A 233 -2.84 2.21 -23.05
CA GLY A 233 -1.83 1.32 -23.62
C GLY A 233 -0.41 1.63 -23.16
N PRO A 234 0.57 0.84 -23.65
CA PRO A 234 1.99 1.02 -23.30
C PRO A 234 2.56 2.40 -23.67
N GLU A 235 2.13 2.93 -24.80
CA GLU A 235 2.57 4.23 -25.31
C GLU A 235 2.10 5.36 -24.39
N ASP A 236 0.86 5.27 -23.90
CA ASP A 236 0.31 6.26 -22.97
C ASP A 236 1.08 6.26 -21.64
N LEU A 237 1.52 5.08 -21.17
CA LEU A 237 2.35 4.98 -19.98
C LEU A 237 3.69 5.73 -20.18
N SER A 238 4.33 5.55 -21.33
CA SER A 238 5.57 6.26 -21.66
C SER A 238 5.36 7.77 -21.71
N MET A 239 4.30 8.23 -22.37
CA MET A 239 3.93 9.65 -22.41
C MET A 239 3.63 10.21 -21.02
N LYS A 240 2.94 9.42 -20.17
CA LYS A 240 2.65 9.82 -18.79
C LYS A 240 3.91 9.94 -17.95
N ILE A 241 4.85 9.01 -18.08
CA ILE A 241 6.16 9.10 -17.41
C ILE A 241 6.88 10.39 -17.82
N SER A 242 6.93 10.67 -19.13
CA SER A 242 7.56 11.90 -19.64
C SER A 242 6.87 13.17 -19.11
N GLN A 243 5.53 13.19 -19.11
CA GLN A 243 4.75 14.30 -18.56
C GLN A 243 5.04 14.56 -17.08
N LEU A 244 5.14 13.49 -16.28
CA LEU A 244 5.44 13.62 -14.84
C LEU A 244 6.87 14.10 -14.61
N ARG A 245 7.84 13.70 -15.45
CA ARG A 245 9.19 14.23 -15.42
C ARG A 245 9.22 15.74 -15.71
N GLU A 246 8.48 16.18 -16.72
CA GLU A 246 8.37 17.61 -17.04
C GLU A 246 7.72 18.39 -15.88
N ILE A 247 6.64 17.86 -15.28
CA ILE A 247 6.01 18.49 -14.12
C ILE A 247 6.97 18.63 -12.95
N THR A 248 7.86 17.68 -12.74
CA THR A 248 8.84 17.67 -11.64
C THR A 248 10.21 18.25 -12.06
N ASP A 249 10.29 18.89 -13.22
CA ASP A 249 11.49 19.50 -13.77
C ASP A 249 12.67 18.50 -13.88
N TRP A 250 12.37 17.21 -14.12
CA TRP A 250 13.33 16.09 -14.18
C TRP A 250 14.12 15.86 -12.88
N LYS A 251 13.65 16.40 -11.76
CA LYS A 251 14.39 16.36 -10.49
C LYS A 251 14.27 15.03 -9.80
N VAL A 252 13.13 14.35 -9.88
CA VAL A 252 12.84 13.17 -9.06
C VAL A 252 12.58 11.92 -9.88
N PRO A 253 12.85 10.71 -9.34
CA PRO A 253 12.57 9.45 -10.03
C PRO A 253 11.07 9.22 -10.25
N ILE A 254 10.74 8.54 -11.35
CA ILE A 254 9.40 8.08 -11.65
C ILE A 254 9.32 6.57 -11.44
N ILE A 255 8.43 6.17 -10.57
CA ILE A 255 8.17 4.79 -10.17
C ILE A 255 6.92 4.30 -10.87
N VAL A 256 6.89 3.05 -11.32
CA VAL A 256 5.67 2.39 -11.82
C VAL A 256 5.34 1.20 -10.92
N LYS A 257 4.16 1.23 -10.31
CA LYS A 257 3.65 0.18 -9.44
C LYS A 257 2.45 -0.53 -10.05
N PHE A 258 2.51 -1.86 -10.09
CA PHE A 258 1.41 -2.68 -10.58
C PHE A 258 1.25 -3.98 -9.78
N ALA A 259 0.07 -4.58 -9.85
CA ALA A 259 -0.15 -5.90 -9.25
C ALA A 259 0.53 -6.99 -10.08
N SER A 260 0.97 -8.04 -9.42
CA SER A 260 1.57 -9.21 -10.07
C SER A 260 0.54 -9.89 -11.00
N GLY A 261 0.76 -9.74 -12.29
CA GLY A 261 -0.02 -10.33 -13.37
C GLY A 261 0.91 -10.99 -14.40
N LYS A 262 1.03 -10.44 -15.59
CA LYS A 262 2.01 -10.84 -16.59
C LYS A 262 3.35 -10.14 -16.35
N VAL A 263 3.97 -10.40 -15.20
CA VAL A 263 5.11 -9.67 -14.64
C VAL A 263 6.21 -9.42 -15.68
N ALA A 264 6.63 -10.45 -16.41
CA ALA A 264 7.71 -10.31 -17.40
C ALA A 264 7.37 -9.31 -18.54
N SER A 265 6.11 -9.24 -18.96
CA SER A 265 5.65 -8.30 -19.98
C SER A 265 5.50 -6.91 -19.41
N ASP A 266 4.89 -6.79 -18.23
CA ASP A 266 4.60 -5.51 -17.57
C ASP A 266 5.89 -4.78 -17.17
N VAL A 267 6.88 -5.51 -16.62
CA VAL A 267 8.23 -4.99 -16.32
C VAL A 267 8.93 -4.48 -17.57
N LYS A 268 8.88 -5.24 -18.67
CA LYS A 268 9.50 -4.80 -19.94
C LYS A 268 8.85 -3.53 -20.48
N ILE A 269 7.52 -3.42 -20.39
CA ILE A 269 6.78 -2.24 -20.84
C ILE A 269 7.14 -1.03 -19.97
N ALA A 270 7.10 -1.17 -18.65
CA ALA A 270 7.43 -0.08 -17.73
C ALA A 270 8.89 0.40 -17.90
N ALA A 271 9.84 -0.54 -18.00
CA ALA A 271 11.26 -0.22 -18.20
C ALA A 271 11.50 0.48 -19.55
N LYS A 272 10.90 -0.02 -20.65
CA LYS A 272 10.97 0.62 -21.96
C LYS A 272 10.28 1.98 -21.99
N GLY A 273 9.21 2.14 -21.22
CA GLY A 273 8.47 3.39 -21.06
C GLY A 273 9.25 4.45 -20.28
N GLY A 274 10.41 4.10 -19.70
CA GLY A 274 11.30 5.03 -19.03
C GLY A 274 11.09 5.10 -17.50
N ALA A 275 10.46 4.11 -16.88
CA ALA A 275 10.40 4.03 -15.42
C ALA A 275 11.81 3.88 -14.82
N ASP A 276 12.08 4.60 -13.73
CA ASP A 276 13.32 4.46 -12.98
C ASP A 276 13.26 3.27 -12.02
N ILE A 277 12.10 3.07 -11.42
CA ILE A 277 11.87 2.05 -10.39
C ILE A 277 10.57 1.33 -10.71
N ILE A 278 10.53 0.02 -10.46
CA ILE A 278 9.33 -0.82 -10.62
C ILE A 278 9.00 -1.47 -9.28
N VAL A 279 7.72 -1.41 -8.89
CA VAL A 279 7.17 -1.92 -7.64
C VAL A 279 6.02 -2.91 -7.90
#